data_f7f085857777a1a227527ebd591ceac8
#
_entry.id   f7f085857777a1a227527ebd591ceac8
#
_cell.length_a   1.000
_cell.length_b   1.000
_cell.length_c   1.000
_cell.angle_alpha   90.00
_cell.angle_beta   90.00
_cell.angle_gamma   90.00
#
_symmetry.space_group_name_H-M   'P 1'
#
loop_
_entity.id
_entity.type
_entity.pdbx_description
1 polymer ?
#
loop_
_entity_poly.entity_id
_entity_poly.type
_entity_poly.pdbx_seq_one_letter_code
_entity_poly.pdbx_strand_id
1 'polypeptide(L)'
;MSKLFQVLCWLFIASFPVNVFAAEDGVDKADNAFMMVCTALVLFMIIPGIALFYGGLLRSKNVLSLMAQTMVIFALVSVIWVIYGYSLSFSEGNDFFGGLSQFMLKGISVESLAATIPQFVHVAFQGAFASLTVALVVGALGERIKFSAILIFAFIWTTFAYLPMAHMVWGGGLLAQDGALDFAGGTVVHINAAVAGLVGAYLLGKRTGFGKEAIKPHNLPMVFMGTAILFIGWFGFNAGSAGSANSIAALAFINTVVAASGAILSWVLAEWVFRDKPSLLGACSGCLAGLVGITPAAGTVGIAGAL
;
A
#
# COMPACT_ATOMS: atom_id res chain seq x y z
N MET A 1 -4.65 -36.57 12.11
CA MET A 1 -5.59 -35.52 11.63
C MET A 1 -7.01 -36.04 11.88
N SER A 2 -7.81 -35.31 12.66
CA SER A 2 -9.16 -35.79 13.05
C SER A 2 -10.09 -35.76 11.83
N LYS A 3 -11.02 -36.72 11.78
CA LYS A 3 -12.08 -36.80 10.74
C LYS A 3 -12.86 -35.50 10.59
N LEU A 4 -12.94 -34.69 11.66
CA LEU A 4 -13.58 -33.40 11.69
C LEU A 4 -12.81 -32.36 10.81
N PHE A 5 -11.48 -32.40 10.80
CA PHE A 5 -10.65 -31.51 9.96
C PHE A 5 -10.81 -31.86 8.47
N GLN A 6 -10.92 -33.14 8.12
CA GLN A 6 -11.18 -33.56 6.74
C GLN A 6 -12.56 -33.13 6.25
N VAL A 7 -13.61 -33.25 7.09
CA VAL A 7 -14.97 -32.82 6.76
C VAL A 7 -15.04 -31.29 6.59
N LEU A 8 -14.36 -30.53 7.43
CA LEU A 8 -14.28 -29.06 7.28
C LEU A 8 -13.56 -28.64 6.00
N CYS A 9 -12.49 -29.34 5.61
CA CYS A 9 -11.82 -29.10 4.33
C CYS A 9 -12.71 -29.43 3.11
N TRP A 10 -13.50 -30.51 3.17
CA TRP A 10 -14.44 -30.89 2.11
C TRP A 10 -15.64 -29.95 2.00
N LEU A 11 -16.14 -29.41 3.11
CA LEU A 11 -17.22 -28.41 3.12
C LEU A 11 -16.78 -27.06 2.55
N PHE A 12 -15.49 -26.72 2.63
CA PHE A 12 -14.95 -25.49 2.07
C PHE A 12 -14.68 -25.56 0.55
N ILE A 13 -14.56 -26.80 -0.01
CA ILE A 13 -14.29 -27.02 -1.44
C ILE A 13 -15.60 -27.20 -2.25
N ALA A 14 -16.73 -27.45 -1.59
CA ALA A 14 -17.94 -28.01 -2.22
C ALA A 14 -19.01 -26.98 -2.61
N SER A 15 -18.77 -25.69 -2.65
CA SER A 15 -19.83 -24.79 -3.10
C SER A 15 -19.34 -23.47 -3.62
N PHE A 16 -19.07 -23.41 -4.91
CA PHE A 16 -19.52 -22.32 -5.79
C PHE A 16 -19.19 -22.73 -7.23
N PRO A 17 -20.17 -23.04 -8.08
CA PRO A 17 -19.91 -23.09 -9.50
C PRO A 17 -19.61 -21.66 -9.95
N VAL A 18 -18.35 -21.35 -10.24
CA VAL A 18 -18.00 -20.16 -11.01
C VAL A 18 -18.47 -20.45 -12.43
N ASN A 19 -19.64 -19.93 -12.80
CA ASN A 19 -20.05 -19.88 -14.19
C ASN A 19 -19.14 -18.87 -14.88
N VAL A 20 -18.06 -19.36 -15.50
CA VAL A 20 -17.18 -18.58 -16.36
C VAL A 20 -17.88 -18.49 -17.72
N PHE A 21 -18.83 -17.58 -17.84
CA PHE A 21 -19.31 -17.10 -19.13
C PHE A 21 -18.90 -15.64 -19.23
N ALA A 22 -18.05 -15.34 -20.20
CA ALA A 22 -17.61 -13.99 -20.47
C ALA A 22 -18.79 -13.18 -21.02
N ALA A 23 -19.28 -12.22 -20.24
CA ALA A 23 -19.97 -11.10 -20.82
C ALA A 23 -18.90 -10.09 -21.29
N GLU A 24 -18.70 -9.96 -22.59
CA GLU A 24 -17.75 -9.01 -23.18
C GLU A 24 -18.30 -7.57 -23.24
N ASP A 25 -19.55 -7.35 -22.88
CA ASP A 25 -20.24 -6.07 -23.05
C ASP A 25 -19.96 -5.14 -21.86
N GLY A 26 -19.14 -4.11 -22.10
CA GLY A 26 -18.87 -3.01 -21.16
C GLY A 26 -17.46 -2.94 -20.59
N VAL A 27 -16.62 -3.97 -20.72
CA VAL A 27 -15.22 -3.94 -20.29
C VAL A 27 -14.35 -3.28 -21.36
N ASP A 28 -13.65 -2.18 -21.00
CA ASP A 28 -12.54 -1.68 -21.82
C ASP A 28 -11.31 -2.56 -21.64
N LYS A 29 -10.88 -3.24 -22.71
CA LYS A 29 -9.77 -4.20 -22.68
C LYS A 29 -8.42 -3.55 -22.36
N ALA A 30 -8.21 -2.30 -22.80
CA ALA A 30 -6.98 -1.56 -22.50
C ALA A 30 -6.94 -1.13 -21.03
N ASP A 31 -8.03 -0.59 -20.51
CA ASP A 31 -8.15 -0.23 -19.09
C ASP A 31 -7.99 -1.43 -18.18
N ASN A 32 -8.64 -2.56 -18.53
CA ASN A 32 -8.53 -3.79 -17.76
C ASN A 32 -7.08 -4.32 -17.72
N ALA A 33 -6.42 -4.41 -18.87
CA ALA A 33 -5.02 -4.85 -18.95
C ALA A 33 -4.10 -3.90 -18.18
N PHE A 34 -4.27 -2.58 -18.33
CA PHE A 34 -3.54 -1.55 -17.62
C PHE A 34 -3.70 -1.71 -16.10
N MET A 35 -4.93 -1.81 -15.61
CA MET A 35 -5.22 -1.90 -14.18
C MET A 35 -4.74 -3.22 -13.56
N MET A 36 -4.78 -4.34 -14.30
CA MET A 36 -4.18 -5.60 -13.84
C MET A 36 -2.66 -5.48 -13.70
N VAL A 37 -1.98 -4.84 -14.66
CA VAL A 37 -0.53 -4.57 -14.58
C VAL A 37 -0.22 -3.63 -13.42
N CYS A 38 -0.97 -2.54 -13.27
CA CYS A 38 -0.82 -1.61 -12.14
C CYS A 38 -1.00 -2.32 -10.79
N THR A 39 -1.99 -3.19 -10.67
CA THR A 39 -2.23 -4.00 -9.47
C THR A 39 -1.03 -4.90 -9.17
N ALA A 40 -0.51 -5.60 -10.18
CA ALA A 40 0.67 -6.46 -10.03
C ALA A 40 1.91 -5.66 -9.60
N LEU A 41 2.11 -4.45 -10.13
CA LEU A 41 3.19 -3.56 -9.74
C LEU A 41 3.06 -3.11 -8.27
N VAL A 42 1.86 -2.78 -7.80
CA VAL A 42 1.63 -2.43 -6.38
C VAL A 42 1.87 -3.64 -5.47
N LEU A 43 1.41 -4.82 -5.85
CA LEU A 43 1.69 -6.06 -5.10
C LEU A 43 3.20 -6.33 -5.02
N PHE A 44 3.93 -6.08 -6.10
CA PHE A 44 5.39 -6.20 -6.15
C PHE A 44 6.12 -5.22 -5.21
N MET A 45 5.52 -4.06 -4.92
CA MET A 45 6.05 -3.14 -3.90
C MET A 45 6.01 -3.74 -2.50
N ILE A 46 4.97 -4.54 -2.18
CA ILE A 46 4.71 -4.98 -0.81
C ILE A 46 5.69 -6.07 -0.40
N ILE A 47 5.63 -7.22 -1.06
CA ILE A 47 6.37 -8.40 -0.62
C ILE A 47 7.87 -8.23 -0.84
N PRO A 48 8.41 -8.03 -2.06
CA PRO A 48 9.84 -7.81 -2.20
C PRO A 48 10.26 -6.36 -1.88
N GLY A 49 9.52 -5.34 -2.30
CA GLY A 49 9.95 -3.96 -2.17
C GLY A 49 10.14 -3.51 -0.73
N ILE A 50 9.08 -3.52 0.06
CA ILE A 50 9.10 -3.12 1.48
C ILE A 50 10.00 -4.06 2.30
N ALA A 51 9.90 -5.36 2.05
CA ALA A 51 10.69 -6.35 2.80
C ALA A 51 12.20 -6.14 2.61
N LEU A 52 12.65 -5.88 1.38
CA LEU A 52 14.06 -5.58 1.10
C LEU A 52 14.48 -4.22 1.63
N PHE A 53 13.67 -3.18 1.41
CA PHE A 53 13.98 -1.83 1.86
C PHE A 53 14.17 -1.79 3.38
N TYR A 54 13.18 -2.20 4.14
CA TYR A 54 13.27 -2.22 5.60
C TYR A 54 14.24 -3.28 6.12
N GLY A 55 14.28 -4.45 5.45
CA GLY A 55 15.23 -5.51 5.78
C GLY A 55 16.67 -5.02 5.75
N GLY A 56 17.06 -4.24 4.74
CA GLY A 56 18.38 -3.64 4.63
C GLY A 56 18.67 -2.55 5.67
N LEU A 57 17.64 -1.82 6.12
CA LEU A 57 17.76 -0.75 7.11
C LEU A 57 17.93 -1.26 8.55
N LEU A 58 17.33 -2.39 8.89
CA LEU A 58 17.40 -2.95 10.24
C LEU A 58 18.71 -3.71 10.48
N ARG A 59 18.97 -4.10 11.74
CA ARG A 59 20.11 -4.98 12.08
C ARG A 59 19.89 -6.37 11.49
N SER A 60 20.95 -7.01 11.00
CA SER A 60 20.92 -8.31 10.30
C SER A 60 20.12 -9.40 11.02
N LYS A 61 20.22 -9.46 12.35
CA LYS A 61 19.50 -10.45 13.18
C LYS A 61 17.98 -10.34 13.13
N ASN A 62 17.42 -9.19 12.66
CA ASN A 62 15.99 -8.93 12.62
C ASN A 62 15.39 -9.02 11.22
N VAL A 63 16.21 -9.23 10.18
CA VAL A 63 15.78 -9.22 8.77
C VAL A 63 14.69 -10.25 8.48
N LEU A 64 14.93 -11.52 8.86
CA LEU A 64 13.96 -12.59 8.60
C LEU A 64 12.65 -12.37 9.35
N SER A 65 12.72 -11.84 10.58
CA SER A 65 11.52 -11.51 11.35
C SER A 65 10.68 -10.42 10.66
N LEU A 66 11.35 -9.38 10.14
CA LEU A 66 10.66 -8.31 9.42
C LEU A 66 10.02 -8.79 8.11
N MET A 67 10.78 -9.57 7.32
CA MET A 67 10.27 -10.14 6.06
C MET A 67 9.04 -11.04 6.32
N ALA A 68 9.10 -11.87 7.36
CA ALA A 68 7.97 -12.68 7.78
C ALA A 68 6.78 -11.83 8.23
N GLN A 69 7.00 -10.76 9.00
CA GLN A 69 5.95 -9.82 9.40
C GLN A 69 5.29 -9.18 8.18
N THR A 70 6.07 -8.67 7.22
CA THR A 70 5.54 -8.05 6.00
C THR A 70 4.67 -9.03 5.20
N MET A 71 5.15 -10.26 5.00
CA MET A 71 4.42 -11.29 4.24
C MET A 71 3.13 -11.71 4.93
N VAL A 72 3.17 -11.95 6.25
CA VAL A 72 1.98 -12.40 6.99
C VAL A 72 0.95 -11.28 7.15
N ILE A 73 1.39 -10.03 7.31
CA ILE A 73 0.50 -8.87 7.33
C ILE A 73 -0.19 -8.70 5.97
N PHE A 74 0.56 -8.82 4.88
CA PHE A 74 -0.04 -8.81 3.54
C PHE A 74 -1.17 -9.84 3.42
N ALA A 75 -0.93 -11.09 3.82
CA ALA A 75 -1.91 -12.16 3.76
C ALA A 75 -3.13 -11.88 4.68
N LEU A 76 -2.88 -11.41 5.92
CA LEU A 76 -3.93 -11.08 6.88
C LEU A 76 -4.84 -9.96 6.33
N VAL A 77 -4.25 -8.86 5.85
CA VAL A 77 -5.03 -7.72 5.36
C VAL A 77 -5.78 -8.08 4.07
N SER A 78 -5.17 -8.88 3.18
CA SER A 78 -5.86 -9.36 1.98
C SER A 78 -7.10 -10.20 2.30
N VAL A 79 -7.04 -11.04 3.34
CA VAL A 79 -8.19 -11.81 3.81
C VAL A 79 -9.25 -10.91 4.44
N ILE A 80 -8.87 -9.98 5.32
CA ILE A 80 -9.76 -8.97 5.90
C ILE A 80 -10.45 -8.17 4.80
N TRP A 81 -9.70 -7.78 3.77
CA TRP A 81 -10.20 -7.00 2.65
C TRP A 81 -11.34 -7.68 1.92
N VAL A 82 -11.20 -8.96 1.59
CA VAL A 82 -12.24 -9.74 0.91
C VAL A 82 -13.44 -9.99 1.84
N ILE A 83 -13.20 -10.26 3.13
CA ILE A 83 -14.30 -10.57 4.04
C ILE A 83 -15.20 -9.36 4.27
N TYR A 84 -14.64 -8.21 4.65
CA TYR A 84 -15.43 -7.01 4.98
C TYR A 84 -14.77 -5.69 4.60
N GLY A 85 -13.45 -5.68 4.36
CA GLY A 85 -12.68 -4.46 4.17
C GLY A 85 -13.14 -3.67 2.95
N TYR A 86 -13.33 -4.34 1.81
CA TYR A 86 -13.82 -3.71 0.60
C TYR A 86 -15.22 -3.10 0.83
N SER A 87 -16.13 -3.84 1.48
CA SER A 87 -17.46 -3.35 1.78
C SER A 87 -17.45 -2.11 2.66
N LEU A 88 -16.71 -2.13 3.78
CA LEU A 88 -16.61 -0.99 4.69
C LEU A 88 -15.93 0.24 4.07
N SER A 89 -15.14 0.06 3.01
CA SER A 89 -14.47 1.17 2.32
C SER A 89 -15.30 1.76 1.17
N PHE A 90 -16.05 0.93 0.43
CA PHE A 90 -16.63 1.35 -0.86
C PHE A 90 -18.14 1.14 -1.01
N SER A 91 -18.82 0.51 -0.03
CA SER A 91 -20.28 0.46 -0.03
C SER A 91 -20.89 1.75 0.52
N GLU A 92 -22.15 2.00 0.19
CA GLU A 92 -22.95 3.05 0.83
C GLU A 92 -22.95 2.86 2.36
N GLY A 93 -22.84 3.97 3.09
CA GLY A 93 -22.75 3.95 4.54
C GLY A 93 -22.98 5.31 5.17
N ASN A 94 -22.20 5.63 6.19
CA ASN A 94 -22.19 6.94 6.84
C ASN A 94 -20.90 7.71 6.49
N ASP A 95 -20.70 8.87 7.08
CA ASP A 95 -19.53 9.74 6.81
C ASP A 95 -18.18 9.08 7.10
N PHE A 96 -18.13 8.04 7.95
CA PHE A 96 -16.90 7.40 8.42
C PHE A 96 -16.71 5.97 7.91
N PHE A 97 -17.79 5.22 7.66
CA PHE A 97 -17.75 3.81 7.27
C PHE A 97 -18.78 3.51 6.20
N GLY A 98 -18.40 2.73 5.22
CA GLY A 98 -19.33 2.02 4.35
C GLY A 98 -20.10 0.93 5.10
N GLY A 99 -21.16 0.44 4.46
CA GLY A 99 -21.98 -0.67 4.97
C GLY A 99 -21.36 -2.05 4.73
N LEU A 100 -22.13 -3.08 5.06
CA LEU A 100 -21.76 -4.50 4.86
C LEU A 100 -22.50 -5.14 3.69
N SER A 101 -23.05 -4.36 2.76
CA SER A 101 -23.81 -4.87 1.61
C SER A 101 -22.99 -5.77 0.69
N GLN A 102 -21.67 -5.56 0.63
CA GLN A 102 -20.72 -6.36 -0.13
C GLN A 102 -19.83 -7.26 0.75
N PHE A 103 -20.30 -7.63 1.96
CA PHE A 103 -19.60 -8.58 2.81
C PHE A 103 -19.30 -9.89 2.05
N MET A 104 -18.06 -10.39 2.13
CA MET A 104 -17.55 -11.51 1.34
C MET A 104 -17.71 -11.30 -0.18
N LEU A 105 -17.62 -10.04 -0.63
CA LEU A 105 -17.84 -9.59 -2.02
C LEU A 105 -19.22 -9.99 -2.57
N LYS A 106 -20.22 -10.10 -1.69
CA LYS A 106 -21.59 -10.43 -2.09
C LYS A 106 -22.10 -9.40 -3.12
N GLY A 107 -22.74 -9.91 -4.17
CA GLY A 107 -23.28 -9.10 -5.27
C GLY A 107 -22.24 -8.71 -6.33
N ILE A 108 -20.96 -9.02 -6.13
CA ILE A 108 -19.94 -8.84 -7.15
C ILE A 108 -19.78 -10.15 -7.92
N SER A 109 -19.98 -10.09 -9.23
CA SER A 109 -19.84 -11.21 -10.18
C SER A 109 -18.74 -10.91 -11.20
N VAL A 110 -18.46 -11.84 -12.09
CA VAL A 110 -17.53 -11.64 -13.22
C VAL A 110 -18.04 -10.57 -14.22
N GLU A 111 -19.32 -10.25 -14.17
CA GLU A 111 -19.99 -9.25 -15.02
C GLU A 111 -20.05 -7.87 -14.35
N SER A 112 -19.75 -7.80 -13.04
CA SER A 112 -19.79 -6.54 -12.31
C SER A 112 -18.65 -5.62 -12.73
N LEU A 113 -18.98 -4.34 -12.99
CA LEU A 113 -18.04 -3.33 -13.42
C LEU A 113 -17.81 -2.27 -12.33
N ALA A 114 -16.60 -1.78 -12.27
CA ALA A 114 -16.21 -0.54 -11.60
C ALA A 114 -15.70 0.40 -12.69
N ALA A 115 -16.56 1.35 -13.14
CA ALA A 115 -16.34 2.15 -14.33
C ALA A 115 -16.14 1.26 -15.57
N THR A 116 -14.97 1.28 -16.20
CA THR A 116 -14.62 0.56 -17.43
C THR A 116 -13.94 -0.80 -17.21
N ILE A 117 -13.70 -1.18 -15.97
CA ILE A 117 -12.96 -2.41 -15.62
C ILE A 117 -13.81 -3.39 -14.80
N PRO A 118 -13.50 -4.70 -14.83
CA PRO A 118 -14.13 -5.66 -13.94
C PRO A 118 -13.97 -5.24 -12.48
N GLN A 119 -15.05 -5.32 -11.70
CA GLN A 119 -15.02 -4.90 -10.29
C GLN A 119 -14.01 -5.72 -9.46
N PHE A 120 -13.75 -6.97 -9.82
CA PHE A 120 -12.69 -7.76 -9.16
C PHE A 120 -11.30 -7.16 -9.32
N VAL A 121 -11.00 -6.47 -10.43
CA VAL A 121 -9.72 -5.77 -10.62
C VAL A 121 -9.65 -4.56 -9.69
N HIS A 122 -10.74 -3.80 -9.54
CA HIS A 122 -10.83 -2.71 -8.56
C HIS A 122 -10.66 -3.24 -7.12
N VAL A 123 -11.32 -4.34 -6.76
CA VAL A 123 -11.15 -5.00 -5.45
C VAL A 123 -9.69 -5.37 -5.21
N ALA A 124 -9.01 -5.96 -6.18
CA ALA A 124 -7.62 -6.38 -6.06
C ALA A 124 -6.67 -5.17 -5.94
N PHE A 125 -6.87 -4.14 -6.76
CA PHE A 125 -6.07 -2.91 -6.74
C PHE A 125 -6.17 -2.21 -5.38
N GLN A 126 -7.37 -1.97 -4.90
CA GLN A 126 -7.61 -1.32 -3.61
C GLN A 126 -7.17 -2.20 -2.42
N GLY A 127 -7.27 -3.52 -2.53
CA GLY A 127 -6.75 -4.46 -1.53
C GLY A 127 -5.22 -4.43 -1.42
N ALA A 128 -4.52 -4.20 -2.55
CA ALA A 128 -3.08 -3.99 -2.54
C ALA A 128 -2.71 -2.71 -1.76
N PHE A 129 -3.47 -1.63 -1.90
CA PHE A 129 -3.28 -0.39 -1.13
C PHE A 129 -3.47 -0.60 0.37
N ALA A 130 -4.53 -1.32 0.77
CA ALA A 130 -4.77 -1.67 2.16
C ALA A 130 -3.58 -2.45 2.76
N SER A 131 -3.15 -3.49 2.06
CA SER A 131 -2.04 -4.35 2.50
C SER A 131 -0.71 -3.60 2.58
N LEU A 132 -0.43 -2.73 1.59
CA LEU A 132 0.77 -1.89 1.56
C LEU A 132 0.78 -0.93 2.75
N THR A 133 -0.33 -0.27 3.02
CA THR A 133 -0.43 0.74 4.08
C THR A 133 -0.08 0.16 5.45
N VAL A 134 -0.63 -1.01 5.78
CA VAL A 134 -0.32 -1.69 7.04
C VAL A 134 1.15 -2.15 7.08
N ALA A 135 1.68 -2.63 5.95
CA ALA A 135 3.08 -3.04 5.86
C ALA A 135 4.06 -1.87 6.08
N LEU A 136 3.69 -0.63 5.67
CA LEU A 136 4.52 0.56 5.92
C LEU A 136 4.74 0.83 7.42
N VAL A 137 3.73 0.58 8.26
CA VAL A 137 3.83 0.80 9.71
C VAL A 137 4.87 -0.11 10.36
N VAL A 138 5.05 -1.32 9.82
CA VAL A 138 6.00 -2.33 10.37
C VAL A 138 7.43 -1.80 10.43
N GLY A 139 7.85 -1.03 9.43
CA GLY A 139 9.19 -0.44 9.39
C GLY A 139 9.48 0.47 10.58
N ALA A 140 8.51 1.28 10.99
CA ALA A 140 8.63 2.16 12.16
C ALA A 140 8.67 1.38 13.48
N LEU A 141 8.02 0.22 13.55
CA LEU A 141 7.94 -0.62 14.74
C LEU A 141 9.04 -1.69 14.81
N GLY A 142 9.81 -1.84 13.76
CA GLY A 142 10.86 -2.85 13.61
C GLY A 142 11.81 -2.89 14.81
N GLU A 143 12.28 -4.09 15.17
CA GLU A 143 13.15 -4.39 16.32
C GLU A 143 12.54 -4.15 17.72
N ARG A 144 11.27 -3.68 17.82
CA ARG A 144 10.65 -3.27 19.08
C ARG A 144 9.36 -3.98 19.42
N ILE A 145 8.73 -4.63 18.44
CA ILE A 145 7.43 -5.26 18.60
C ILE A 145 7.53 -6.78 18.43
N LYS A 146 6.76 -7.53 19.22
CA LYS A 146 6.62 -8.98 19.07
C LYS A 146 5.75 -9.31 17.85
N PHE A 147 6.04 -10.45 17.20
CA PHE A 147 5.30 -10.92 16.02
C PHE A 147 3.79 -11.03 16.27
N SER A 148 3.36 -11.62 17.39
CA SER A 148 1.94 -11.72 17.73
C SER A 148 1.28 -10.36 17.95
N ALA A 149 2.00 -9.42 18.57
CA ALA A 149 1.46 -8.08 18.83
C ALA A 149 1.27 -7.28 17.54
N ILE A 150 2.22 -7.40 16.56
CA ILE A 150 2.05 -6.72 15.28
C ILE A 150 0.88 -7.26 14.47
N LEU A 151 0.55 -8.55 14.58
CA LEU A 151 -0.61 -9.13 13.90
C LEU A 151 -1.94 -8.63 14.50
N ILE A 152 -2.03 -8.58 15.84
CA ILE A 152 -3.19 -8.01 16.52
C ILE A 152 -3.34 -6.52 16.16
N PHE A 153 -2.24 -5.78 16.19
CA PHE A 153 -2.23 -4.38 15.76
C PHE A 153 -2.70 -4.24 14.31
N ALA A 154 -2.17 -5.03 13.39
CA ALA A 154 -2.54 -4.99 11.98
C ALA A 154 -4.04 -5.22 11.77
N PHE A 155 -4.62 -6.20 12.47
CA PHE A 155 -6.06 -6.49 12.43
C PHE A 155 -6.90 -5.30 12.92
N ILE A 156 -6.59 -4.79 14.12
CA ILE A 156 -7.34 -3.69 14.74
C ILE A 156 -7.15 -2.39 13.94
N TRP A 157 -5.92 -2.08 13.58
CA TRP A 157 -5.61 -0.84 12.88
C TRP A 157 -6.18 -0.81 11.46
N THR A 158 -6.14 -1.92 10.73
CA THR A 158 -6.82 -2.04 9.43
C THR A 158 -8.29 -1.70 9.61
N THR A 159 -8.97 -2.34 10.55
CA THR A 159 -10.42 -2.21 10.74
C THR A 159 -10.83 -0.80 11.19
N PHE A 160 -10.11 -0.19 12.14
CA PHE A 160 -10.55 1.04 12.79
C PHE A 160 -9.80 2.30 12.38
N ALA A 161 -8.74 2.18 11.56
CA ALA A 161 -8.02 3.33 11.04
C ALA A 161 -7.97 3.34 9.51
N TYR A 162 -7.53 2.24 8.88
CA TYR A 162 -7.39 2.22 7.43
C TYR A 162 -8.75 2.25 6.71
N LEU A 163 -9.68 1.34 7.05
CA LEU A 163 -10.97 1.25 6.36
C LEU A 163 -11.81 2.53 6.49
N PRO A 164 -11.91 3.18 7.68
CA PRO A 164 -12.56 4.47 7.79
C PRO A 164 -11.90 5.54 6.94
N MET A 165 -10.56 5.63 6.96
CA MET A 165 -9.85 6.63 6.16
C MET A 165 -10.08 6.42 4.66
N ALA A 166 -10.06 5.18 4.18
CA ALA A 166 -10.36 4.85 2.80
C ALA A 166 -11.80 5.23 2.42
N HIS A 167 -12.77 4.96 3.30
CA HIS A 167 -14.16 5.36 3.08
C HIS A 167 -14.33 6.89 3.08
N MET A 168 -13.78 7.58 4.07
CA MET A 168 -13.88 9.02 4.17
C MET A 168 -13.33 9.74 2.94
N VAL A 169 -12.24 9.25 2.35
CA VAL A 169 -11.55 9.92 1.23
C VAL A 169 -12.02 9.42 -0.14
N TRP A 170 -12.19 8.09 -0.29
CA TRP A 170 -12.48 7.47 -1.59
C TRP A 170 -13.86 6.83 -1.70
N GLY A 171 -14.48 6.50 -0.57
CA GLY A 171 -15.77 5.82 -0.49
C GLY A 171 -16.99 6.75 -0.45
N GLY A 172 -16.80 8.07 -0.62
CA GLY A 172 -17.89 9.05 -0.56
C GLY A 172 -18.23 9.55 0.85
N GLY A 173 -17.37 9.26 1.85
CA GLY A 173 -17.54 9.74 3.22
C GLY A 173 -17.13 11.21 3.42
N LEU A 174 -16.93 11.61 4.68
CA LEU A 174 -16.79 13.00 5.14
C LEU A 174 -15.77 13.82 4.33
N LEU A 175 -14.56 13.33 4.14
CA LEU A 175 -13.49 14.09 3.48
C LEU A 175 -13.74 14.24 1.98
N ALA A 176 -14.33 13.22 1.33
CA ALA A 176 -14.74 13.31 -0.06
C ALA A 176 -15.84 14.35 -0.26
N GLN A 177 -16.82 14.42 0.66
CA GLN A 177 -17.90 15.41 0.62
C GLN A 177 -17.37 16.84 0.85
N ASP A 178 -16.34 17.00 1.67
CA ASP A 178 -15.65 18.28 1.88
C ASP A 178 -14.72 18.68 0.72
N GLY A 179 -14.59 17.83 -0.32
CA GLY A 179 -13.79 18.10 -1.51
C GLY A 179 -12.29 17.85 -1.32
N ALA A 180 -11.89 17.03 -0.36
CA ALA A 180 -10.49 16.65 -0.18
C ALA A 180 -9.97 15.89 -1.40
N LEU A 181 -8.81 16.31 -1.90
CA LEU A 181 -8.13 15.68 -3.03
C LEU A 181 -7.01 14.78 -2.51
N ASP A 182 -7.16 13.49 -2.74
CA ASP A 182 -6.12 12.48 -2.51
C ASP A 182 -6.10 11.50 -3.68
N PHE A 183 -5.32 11.85 -4.70
CA PHE A 183 -5.32 11.15 -5.98
C PHE A 183 -4.94 9.68 -5.84
N ALA A 184 -3.87 9.39 -5.09
CA ALA A 184 -3.34 8.03 -5.00
C ALA A 184 -3.02 7.57 -3.57
N GLY A 185 -3.52 8.25 -2.53
CA GLY A 185 -3.36 7.77 -1.16
C GLY A 185 -2.30 8.50 -0.33
N GLY A 186 -2.05 9.78 -0.62
CA GLY A 186 -1.21 10.60 0.24
C GLY A 186 -1.73 10.66 1.67
N THR A 187 -3.04 10.78 1.83
CA THR A 187 -3.73 10.75 3.14
C THR A 187 -4.03 9.33 3.57
N VAL A 188 -4.74 8.58 2.73
CA VAL A 188 -5.24 7.23 3.06
C VAL A 188 -4.10 6.27 3.38
N VAL A 189 -2.99 6.36 2.66
CA VAL A 189 -1.84 5.45 2.82
C VAL A 189 -0.74 6.10 3.65
N HIS A 190 -0.17 7.22 3.15
CA HIS A 190 1.12 7.68 3.66
C HIS A 190 0.99 8.46 4.97
N ILE A 191 0.12 9.45 5.08
CA ILE A 191 -0.10 10.19 6.34
C ILE A 191 -0.62 9.21 7.41
N ASN A 192 -1.58 8.38 7.06
CA ASN A 192 -2.18 7.40 7.96
C ASN A 192 -1.12 6.44 8.54
N ALA A 193 -0.29 5.82 7.67
CA ALA A 193 0.79 4.93 8.12
C ALA A 193 1.89 5.67 8.89
N ALA A 194 2.25 6.90 8.47
CA ALA A 194 3.29 7.69 9.13
C ALA A 194 2.89 8.07 10.56
N VAL A 195 1.65 8.51 10.77
CA VAL A 195 1.12 8.84 12.11
C VAL A 195 1.09 7.59 12.99
N ALA A 196 0.61 6.45 12.47
CA ALA A 196 0.63 5.18 13.20
C ALA A 196 2.06 4.75 13.57
N GLY A 197 3.00 4.89 12.63
CA GLY A 197 4.42 4.61 12.86
C GLY A 197 5.04 5.53 13.92
N LEU A 198 4.74 6.83 13.88
CA LEU A 198 5.22 7.82 14.85
C LEU A 198 4.71 7.52 16.26
N VAL A 199 3.39 7.34 16.40
CA VAL A 199 2.76 7.03 17.70
C VAL A 199 3.25 5.69 18.22
N GLY A 200 3.31 4.67 17.37
CA GLY A 200 3.84 3.36 17.75
C GLY A 200 5.30 3.41 18.18
N ALA A 201 6.14 4.17 17.47
CA ALA A 201 7.55 4.37 17.86
C ALA A 201 7.67 5.09 19.21
N TYR A 202 6.82 6.05 19.48
CA TYR A 202 6.77 6.76 20.77
C TYR A 202 6.36 5.82 21.90
N LEU A 203 5.29 5.05 21.73
CA LEU A 203 4.76 4.13 22.76
C LEU A 203 5.70 2.96 23.05
N LEU A 204 6.35 2.39 22.03
CA LEU A 204 7.29 1.29 22.18
C LEU A 204 8.65 1.75 22.74
N GLY A 205 8.94 3.02 22.66
CA GLY A 205 10.17 3.61 23.17
C GLY A 205 11.41 3.31 22.31
N LYS A 206 12.57 3.51 22.91
CA LYS A 206 13.87 3.41 22.24
C LYS A 206 14.23 1.95 21.90
N ARG A 207 14.86 1.74 20.73
CA ARG A 207 15.44 0.43 20.37
C ARG A 207 16.56 0.05 21.31
N THR A 208 16.74 -1.24 21.55
CA THR A 208 17.87 -1.76 22.35
C THR A 208 19.19 -1.29 21.77
N GLY A 209 20.03 -0.68 22.61
CA GLY A 209 21.31 -0.09 22.21
C GLY A 209 21.23 1.37 21.75
N PHE A 210 20.04 1.99 21.68
CA PHE A 210 19.90 3.37 21.28
C PHE A 210 20.70 4.33 22.19
N GLY A 211 21.55 5.16 21.56
CA GLY A 211 22.42 6.11 22.25
C GLY A 211 23.66 5.46 22.90
N LYS A 212 23.82 4.12 22.85
CA LYS A 212 24.99 3.40 23.37
C LYS A 212 25.84 2.78 22.27
N GLU A 213 25.22 2.39 21.16
CA GLU A 213 25.88 1.79 20.01
C GLU A 213 25.33 2.38 18.71
N ALA A 214 26.12 2.35 17.63
CA ALA A 214 25.70 2.82 16.32
C ALA A 214 24.72 1.80 15.70
N ILE A 215 23.46 2.21 15.51
CA ILE A 215 22.43 1.41 14.84
C ILE A 215 22.43 1.77 13.36
N LYS A 216 23.40 1.23 12.62
CA LYS A 216 23.54 1.47 11.17
C LYS A 216 22.73 0.45 10.36
N PRO A 217 22.24 0.82 9.16
CA PRO A 217 21.74 -0.14 8.18
C PRO A 217 22.77 -1.22 7.92
N HIS A 218 22.35 -2.50 7.92
CA HIS A 218 23.32 -3.59 7.77
C HIS A 218 23.63 -3.90 6.29
N ASN A 219 22.74 -3.56 5.36
CA ASN A 219 22.90 -3.92 3.95
C ASN A 219 22.31 -2.85 3.01
N LEU A 220 23.14 -1.87 2.64
CA LEU A 220 22.70 -0.80 1.72
C LEU A 220 22.38 -1.28 0.30
N PRO A 221 23.07 -2.27 -0.32
CA PRO A 221 22.62 -2.88 -1.57
C PRO A 221 21.19 -3.43 -1.49
N MET A 222 20.80 -4.07 -0.38
CA MET A 222 19.42 -4.52 -0.16
C MET A 222 18.43 -3.35 -0.07
N VAL A 223 18.80 -2.25 0.62
CA VAL A 223 18.02 -1.00 0.66
C VAL A 223 17.82 -0.45 -0.74
N PHE A 224 18.89 -0.39 -1.54
CA PHE A 224 18.83 0.10 -2.91
C PHE A 224 17.92 -0.75 -3.80
N MET A 225 18.04 -2.09 -3.73
CA MET A 225 17.15 -3.00 -4.46
C MET A 225 15.69 -2.79 -4.07
N GLY A 226 15.42 -2.69 -2.75
CA GLY A 226 14.07 -2.38 -2.25
C GLY A 226 13.55 -1.04 -2.77
N THR A 227 14.38 0.00 -2.75
CA THR A 227 14.04 1.33 -3.30
C THR A 227 13.73 1.25 -4.79
N ALA A 228 14.52 0.53 -5.57
CA ALA A 228 14.30 0.38 -7.01
C ALA A 228 12.98 -0.34 -7.32
N ILE A 229 12.66 -1.39 -6.57
CA ILE A 229 11.37 -2.08 -6.69
C ILE A 229 10.20 -1.16 -6.32
N LEU A 230 10.32 -0.42 -5.21
CA LEU A 230 9.33 0.57 -4.81
C LEU A 230 9.14 1.66 -5.86
N PHE A 231 10.22 2.18 -6.45
CA PHE A 231 10.16 3.18 -7.51
C PHE A 231 9.40 2.67 -8.74
N ILE A 232 9.74 1.48 -9.23
CA ILE A 232 9.04 0.89 -10.39
C ILE A 232 7.58 0.60 -10.07
N GLY A 233 7.29 0.04 -8.90
CA GLY A 233 5.93 -0.24 -8.47
C GLY A 233 5.06 1.02 -8.31
N TRP A 234 5.69 2.16 -8.02
CA TRP A 234 4.99 3.44 -7.86
C TRP A 234 4.33 3.95 -9.15
N PHE A 235 4.77 3.49 -10.32
CA PHE A 235 4.06 3.75 -11.57
C PHE A 235 2.67 3.09 -11.56
N GLY A 236 2.59 1.84 -11.12
CA GLY A 236 1.30 1.18 -10.89
C GLY A 236 0.47 1.87 -9.81
N PHE A 237 1.14 2.34 -8.76
CA PHE A 237 0.51 3.02 -7.64
C PHE A 237 -0.14 4.35 -8.07
N ASN A 238 0.63 5.27 -8.65
CA ASN A 238 0.16 6.59 -9.04
C ASN A 238 -0.61 6.58 -10.36
N ALA A 239 -0.07 6.03 -11.45
CA ALA A 239 -0.77 6.02 -12.72
C ALA A 239 -2.02 5.12 -12.68
N GLY A 240 -1.96 3.98 -11.97
CA GLY A 240 -3.11 3.11 -11.77
C GLY A 240 -4.26 3.78 -11.01
N SER A 241 -3.98 4.77 -10.16
CA SER A 241 -5.02 5.52 -9.43
C SER A 241 -5.92 6.39 -10.32
N ALA A 242 -5.56 6.55 -11.60
CA ALA A 242 -6.48 7.10 -12.60
C ALA A 242 -7.64 6.14 -12.93
N GLY A 243 -7.56 4.86 -12.58
CA GLY A 243 -8.58 3.85 -12.82
C GLY A 243 -8.70 3.38 -14.28
N SER A 244 -7.98 4.00 -15.20
CA SER A 244 -8.01 3.72 -16.65
C SER A 244 -6.75 4.22 -17.36
N ALA A 245 -6.47 3.69 -18.55
CA ALA A 245 -5.33 4.05 -19.39
C ALA A 245 -5.57 5.38 -20.15
N ASN A 246 -5.66 6.47 -19.42
CA ASN A 246 -6.03 7.79 -19.97
C ASN A 246 -4.90 8.84 -19.81
N SER A 247 -5.18 10.08 -20.23
CA SER A 247 -4.24 11.20 -20.13
C SER A 247 -3.86 11.55 -18.69
N ILE A 248 -4.75 11.32 -17.71
CA ILE A 248 -4.46 11.54 -16.28
C ILE A 248 -3.46 10.49 -15.79
N ALA A 249 -3.60 9.23 -16.22
CA ALA A 249 -2.61 8.19 -15.93
C ALA A 249 -1.23 8.56 -16.51
N ALA A 250 -1.19 9.09 -17.74
CA ALA A 250 0.06 9.54 -18.36
C ALA A 250 0.68 10.73 -17.61
N LEU A 251 -0.14 11.69 -17.14
CA LEU A 251 0.32 12.80 -16.31
C LEU A 251 0.87 12.30 -14.96
N ALA A 252 0.15 11.42 -14.28
CA ALA A 252 0.59 10.84 -13.03
C ALA A 252 1.89 10.04 -13.19
N PHE A 253 2.07 9.35 -14.32
CA PHE A 253 3.28 8.63 -14.65
C PHE A 253 4.51 9.56 -14.72
N ILE A 254 4.43 10.62 -15.53
CA ILE A 254 5.57 11.57 -15.66
C ILE A 254 5.82 12.35 -14.37
N ASN A 255 4.78 12.76 -13.66
CA ASN A 255 4.92 13.45 -12.37
C ASN A 255 5.62 12.58 -11.34
N THR A 256 5.38 11.26 -11.34
CA THR A 256 6.08 10.31 -10.46
C THR A 256 7.59 10.28 -10.74
N VAL A 257 8.01 10.27 -12.03
CA VAL A 257 9.44 10.34 -12.40
C VAL A 257 10.06 11.65 -11.94
N VAL A 258 9.40 12.77 -12.25
CA VAL A 258 9.93 14.12 -12.00
C VAL A 258 10.08 14.37 -10.49
N ALA A 259 9.07 14.06 -9.70
CA ALA A 259 9.10 14.26 -8.26
C ALA A 259 10.16 13.39 -7.57
N ALA A 260 10.27 12.12 -7.94
CA ALA A 260 11.31 11.25 -7.40
C ALA A 260 12.72 11.78 -7.76
N SER A 261 12.92 12.21 -9.02
CA SER A 261 14.21 12.74 -9.49
C SER A 261 14.59 14.05 -8.79
N GLY A 262 13.64 14.98 -8.67
CA GLY A 262 13.85 16.25 -7.97
C GLY A 262 14.20 16.02 -6.50
N ALA A 263 13.51 15.10 -5.84
CA ALA A 263 13.75 14.78 -4.43
C ALA A 263 15.09 14.04 -4.22
N ILE A 264 15.51 13.15 -5.12
CA ILE A 264 16.85 12.54 -5.07
C ILE A 264 17.91 13.62 -5.14
N LEU A 265 17.83 14.52 -6.13
CA LEU A 265 18.83 15.55 -6.35
C LEU A 265 18.89 16.54 -5.19
N SER A 266 17.75 17.02 -4.71
CA SER A 266 17.68 17.93 -3.57
C SER A 266 18.20 17.32 -2.27
N TRP A 267 17.88 16.03 -2.00
CA TRP A 267 18.39 15.31 -0.83
C TRP A 267 19.93 15.16 -0.88
N VAL A 268 20.45 14.70 -2.00
CA VAL A 268 21.89 14.52 -2.22
C VAL A 268 22.63 15.85 -2.11
N LEU A 269 22.06 16.93 -2.67
CA LEU A 269 22.61 18.28 -2.54
C LEU A 269 22.61 18.76 -1.07
N ALA A 270 21.51 18.53 -0.35
CA ALA A 270 21.42 18.88 1.07
C ALA A 270 22.45 18.11 1.92
N GLU A 271 22.61 16.79 1.70
CA GLU A 271 23.68 16.04 2.37
C GLU A 271 25.06 16.60 2.06
N TRP A 272 25.31 16.97 0.80
CA TRP A 272 26.59 17.53 0.40
C TRP A 272 26.88 18.88 1.09
N VAL A 273 25.86 19.74 1.17
CA VAL A 273 26.02 21.07 1.82
C VAL A 273 26.15 20.96 3.34
N PHE A 274 25.36 20.07 3.99
CA PHE A 274 25.28 20.01 5.46
C PHE A 274 26.10 18.89 6.10
N ARG A 275 26.60 17.92 5.31
CA ARG A 275 27.33 16.73 5.80
C ARG A 275 28.60 16.42 5.03
N ASP A 276 29.05 17.30 4.14
CA ASP A 276 30.23 17.21 3.30
C ASP A 276 30.21 16.07 2.27
N LYS A 277 29.39 15.04 2.42
CA LYS A 277 29.36 13.86 1.54
C LYS A 277 27.96 13.35 1.32
N PRO A 278 27.53 13.18 0.06
CA PRO A 278 26.28 12.51 -0.26
C PRO A 278 26.38 11.01 0.01
N SER A 279 25.24 10.37 0.26
CA SER A 279 25.16 8.94 0.55
C SER A 279 24.15 8.22 -0.33
N LEU A 280 24.39 6.92 -0.58
CA LEU A 280 23.40 6.07 -1.24
C LEU A 280 22.10 6.00 -0.43
N LEU A 281 22.20 5.97 0.90
CA LEU A 281 21.02 5.97 1.77
C LEU A 281 20.21 7.25 1.61
N GLY A 282 20.88 8.40 1.52
CA GLY A 282 20.24 9.70 1.25
C GLY A 282 19.53 9.71 -0.10
N ALA A 283 20.18 9.21 -1.16
CA ALA A 283 19.56 9.09 -2.48
C ALA A 283 18.31 8.19 -2.46
N CYS A 284 18.37 7.02 -1.78
CA CYS A 284 17.21 6.14 -1.60
C CYS A 284 16.08 6.84 -0.80
N SER A 285 16.44 7.56 0.26
CA SER A 285 15.46 8.30 1.08
C SER A 285 14.81 9.44 0.29
N GLY A 286 15.60 10.20 -0.48
CA GLY A 286 15.11 11.22 -1.39
C GLY A 286 14.15 10.66 -2.44
N CYS A 287 14.50 9.53 -3.05
CA CYS A 287 13.62 8.84 -3.99
C CYS A 287 12.23 8.59 -3.39
N LEU A 288 12.18 7.92 -2.24
CA LEU A 288 10.91 7.60 -1.59
C LEU A 288 10.18 8.86 -1.09
N ALA A 289 10.89 9.86 -0.61
CA ALA A 289 10.28 11.13 -0.19
C ALA A 289 9.56 11.82 -1.36
N GLY A 290 10.16 11.86 -2.55
CA GLY A 290 9.53 12.41 -3.75
C GLY A 290 8.32 11.60 -4.21
N LEU A 291 8.44 10.28 -4.19
CA LEU A 291 7.33 9.37 -4.52
C LEU A 291 6.14 9.58 -3.58
N VAL A 292 6.39 9.63 -2.27
CA VAL A 292 5.37 9.90 -1.26
C VAL A 292 4.77 11.30 -1.41
N GLY A 293 5.63 12.31 -1.63
CA GLY A 293 5.21 13.71 -1.73
C GLY A 293 4.28 13.98 -2.91
N ILE A 294 4.52 13.34 -4.06
CA ILE A 294 3.69 13.51 -5.26
C ILE A 294 2.39 12.68 -5.22
N THR A 295 2.34 11.63 -4.43
CA THR A 295 1.22 10.66 -4.41
C THR A 295 -0.16 11.31 -4.30
N PRO A 296 -0.43 12.26 -3.39
CA PRO A 296 -1.76 12.87 -3.28
C PRO A 296 -2.14 13.74 -4.49
N ALA A 297 -1.17 14.15 -5.29
CA ALA A 297 -1.34 15.15 -6.35
C ALA A 297 -0.87 14.69 -7.73
N ALA A 298 -0.46 13.43 -7.90
CA ALA A 298 0.21 12.95 -9.10
C ALA A 298 -0.61 13.17 -10.39
N GLY A 299 -1.93 13.03 -10.34
CA GLY A 299 -2.84 13.26 -11.47
C GLY A 299 -3.45 14.66 -11.53
N THR A 300 -3.12 15.57 -10.61
CA THR A 300 -3.82 16.85 -10.43
C THR A 300 -2.93 18.08 -10.54
N VAL A 301 -1.60 17.92 -10.45
CA VAL A 301 -0.63 19.02 -10.61
C VAL A 301 0.09 18.93 -11.96
N GLY A 302 0.53 20.08 -12.46
CA GLY A 302 1.41 20.13 -13.63
C GLY A 302 2.85 19.74 -13.29
N ILE A 303 3.69 19.58 -14.33
CA ILE A 303 5.10 19.13 -14.18
C ILE A 303 5.91 20.05 -13.24
N ALA A 304 5.71 21.37 -13.32
CA ALA A 304 6.39 22.31 -12.43
C ALA A 304 5.98 22.15 -10.96
N GLY A 305 4.74 21.74 -10.70
CA GLY A 305 4.28 21.45 -9.34
C GLY A 305 4.74 20.09 -8.81
N ALA A 306 5.16 19.19 -9.71
CA ALA A 306 5.73 17.91 -9.34
C ALA A 306 7.22 17.99 -9.01
N LEU A 307 7.95 18.97 -9.56
CA LEU A 307 9.37 19.21 -9.32
C LEU A 307 9.61 19.88 -7.96
#